data_377e5110b5980e4d964405872a9f8a57
#
_entry.id   377e5110b5980e4d964405872a9f8a57
#
_cell.length_a   1.000
_cell.length_b   1.000
_cell.length_c   1.000
_cell.angle_alpha   90.00
_cell.angle_beta   90.00
_cell.angle_gamma   90.00
#
_symmetry.space_group_name_H-M   'P 1'
#
loop_
_entity.id
_entity.type
_entity.pdbx_description
1 polymer ?
#
loop_
_entity_poly.entity_id
_entity_poly.type
_entity_poly.pdbx_seq_one_letter_code
_entity_poly.pdbx_strand_id
1 'polypeptide(L)'
;MKDLILIGFFCASLFCYPQSEEDQVIDSILDELFETEASPVDFSQSHFLYTSFSFDESVFFAGRNFGIDQFGFTPSISYMKGKSFFVSLGAAYFSELDPQWDFVSLSSGYSFFLNKEEQLSLTALYSRIFFSTETEDLNPNRFSVALSLQKNSWGARMSGGYLFGGSASFYTAAATHFVIPIKKIKNAEMNLRPQLSVLMSEQTVSEQISGGILNNTTLERDVFDLINTQLSLPLLIDVGSWDFELSYNINFPKGLPSESDLSTNGYLSLSVGYFTGL
;
A
#
# COMPACT_ATOMS: atom_id res chain seq x y z
N MET A 1 12.01 -33.78 8.73
CA MET A 1 11.88 -33.40 7.32
C MET A 1 10.68 -32.50 7.03
N LYS A 2 9.59 -32.53 7.79
CA LYS A 2 8.47 -31.57 7.65
C LYS A 2 8.82 -30.15 8.10
N ASP A 3 9.65 -30.03 9.12
CA ASP A 3 10.01 -28.74 9.72
C ASP A 3 11.03 -27.96 8.88
N LEU A 4 11.82 -28.62 8.04
CA LEU A 4 12.76 -27.96 7.14
C LEU A 4 12.06 -27.36 5.89
N ILE A 5 10.92 -27.94 5.50
CA ILE A 5 10.08 -27.42 4.41
C ILE A 5 9.36 -26.13 4.87
N LEU A 6 8.98 -26.06 6.14
CA LEU A 6 8.31 -24.88 6.71
C LEU A 6 9.24 -23.66 6.77
N ILE A 7 10.52 -23.84 7.10
CA ILE A 7 11.52 -22.76 7.15
C ILE A 7 11.85 -22.25 5.74
N GLY A 8 11.95 -23.14 4.75
CA GLY A 8 12.16 -22.73 3.35
C GLY A 8 10.96 -21.96 2.77
N PHE A 9 9.75 -22.25 3.21
CA PHE A 9 8.53 -21.55 2.79
C PHE A 9 8.43 -20.17 3.45
N PHE A 10 8.89 -20.03 4.67
CA PHE A 10 8.90 -18.76 5.42
C PHE A 10 9.85 -17.73 4.79
N CYS A 11 11.01 -18.17 4.30
CA CYS A 11 11.96 -17.26 3.61
C CYS A 11 11.47 -16.80 2.24
N ALA A 12 10.79 -17.66 1.46
CA ALA A 12 10.29 -17.29 0.13
C ALA A 12 9.10 -16.30 0.18
N SER A 13 8.33 -16.29 1.28
CA SER A 13 7.16 -15.42 1.45
C SER A 13 7.50 -14.00 1.91
N LEU A 14 8.70 -13.77 2.44
CA LEU A 14 9.15 -12.44 2.89
C LEU A 14 9.53 -11.50 1.72
N PHE A 15 9.60 -11.99 0.49
CA PHE A 15 9.96 -11.19 -0.68
C PHE A 15 8.79 -10.48 -1.37
N CYS A 16 7.56 -10.78 -0.99
CA CYS A 16 6.38 -10.07 -1.43
C CYS A 16 6.08 -8.92 -0.47
N TYR A 17 6.78 -7.78 -0.58
CA TYR A 17 6.26 -6.56 0.01
C TYR A 17 4.99 -6.17 -0.76
N PRO A 18 3.82 -6.17 -0.12
CA PRO A 18 2.63 -5.63 -0.71
C PRO A 18 2.89 -4.15 -1.01
N GLN A 19 2.12 -3.60 -1.91
CA GLN A 19 1.84 -2.18 -1.90
C GLN A 19 1.58 -1.84 -0.43
N SER A 20 2.56 -1.19 0.22
CA SER A 20 2.50 -1.03 1.66
C SER A 20 1.25 -0.22 1.98
N GLU A 21 0.63 -0.48 3.12
CA GLU A 21 -0.44 0.38 3.65
C GLU A 21 -0.04 1.84 3.61
N GLU A 22 1.26 2.14 3.71
CA GLU A 22 1.83 3.48 3.51
C GLU A 22 1.57 4.07 2.13
N ASP A 23 1.64 3.28 1.05
CA ASP A 23 1.29 3.80 -0.27
C ASP A 23 -0.22 4.10 -0.31
N GLN A 24 -1.06 3.30 0.33
CA GLN A 24 -2.49 3.57 0.44
C GLN A 24 -2.76 4.79 1.32
N VAL A 25 -2.05 4.95 2.44
CA VAL A 25 -2.17 6.14 3.30
C VAL A 25 -1.67 7.38 2.57
N ILE A 26 -0.51 7.32 1.93
CA ILE A 26 0.02 8.45 1.16
C ILE A 26 -0.90 8.75 -0.03
N ASP A 27 -1.41 7.72 -0.71
CA ASP A 27 -2.34 7.88 -1.82
C ASP A 27 -3.66 8.47 -1.33
N SER A 28 -4.21 8.04 -0.19
CA SER A 28 -5.43 8.62 0.39
C SER A 28 -5.22 10.08 0.81
N ILE A 29 -4.09 10.41 1.42
CA ILE A 29 -3.73 11.78 1.77
C ILE A 29 -3.59 12.65 0.52
N LEU A 30 -2.94 12.15 -0.51
CA LEU A 30 -2.79 12.88 -1.78
C LEU A 30 -4.13 13.04 -2.49
N ASP A 31 -4.94 11.99 -2.53
CA ASP A 31 -6.28 12.04 -3.11
C ASP A 31 -7.17 13.04 -2.35
N GLU A 32 -7.14 13.01 -1.02
CA GLU A 32 -7.90 13.97 -0.19
C GLU A 32 -7.44 15.40 -0.39
N LEU A 33 -6.12 15.65 -0.48
CA LEU A 33 -5.57 16.97 -0.79
C LEU A 33 -6.00 17.49 -2.16
N PHE A 34 -6.15 16.60 -3.14
CA PHE A 34 -6.53 16.98 -4.50
C PHE A 34 -8.03 17.06 -4.70
N GLU A 35 -8.84 16.36 -3.87
CA GLU A 35 -10.29 16.42 -3.91
C GLU A 35 -10.87 17.66 -3.21
N THR A 36 -10.07 18.35 -2.36
CA THR A 36 -10.55 19.53 -1.62
C THR A 36 -10.67 20.76 -2.53
N GLU A 37 -11.53 20.72 -3.53
CA GLU A 37 -11.80 21.86 -4.42
C GLU A 37 -12.56 23.02 -3.76
N ALA A 38 -13.02 22.90 -2.52
CA ALA A 38 -13.96 23.85 -1.94
C ALA A 38 -13.42 24.72 -0.80
N SER A 39 -12.13 24.69 -0.49
CA SER A 39 -11.58 25.55 0.54
C SER A 39 -11.01 26.84 -0.06
N PRO A 40 -11.37 28.03 0.46
CA PRO A 40 -10.77 29.31 0.04
C PRO A 40 -9.31 29.47 0.53
N VAL A 41 -8.70 28.42 1.05
CA VAL A 41 -7.32 28.41 1.54
C VAL A 41 -6.38 28.20 0.35
N ASP A 42 -5.44 29.12 0.16
CA ASP A 42 -4.34 28.91 -0.79
C ASP A 42 -3.37 27.86 -0.24
N PHE A 43 -3.58 26.61 -0.61
CA PHE A 43 -2.76 25.48 -0.19
C PHE A 43 -1.31 25.56 -0.69
N SER A 44 -0.99 26.41 -1.66
CA SER A 44 0.36 26.51 -2.23
C SER A 44 1.41 27.00 -1.23
N GLN A 45 0.99 27.73 -0.19
CA GLN A 45 1.86 28.31 0.83
C GLN A 45 1.59 27.75 2.23
N SER A 46 0.59 26.91 2.40
CA SER A 46 0.14 26.43 3.70
C SER A 46 0.92 25.21 4.14
N HIS A 47 1.07 25.05 5.43
CA HIS A 47 1.72 23.93 6.08
C HIS A 47 0.68 23.13 6.85
N PHE A 48 0.69 21.83 6.71
CA PHE A 48 -0.31 20.95 7.30
C PHE A 48 0.36 19.80 8.03
N LEU A 49 -0.31 19.33 9.05
CA LEU A 49 -0.02 18.07 9.72
C LEU A 49 -1.24 17.18 9.60
N TYR A 50 -1.04 15.97 9.10
CA TYR A 50 -2.03 14.93 9.05
C TYR A 50 -1.61 13.77 9.95
N THR A 51 -2.50 13.28 10.78
CA THR A 51 -2.27 12.13 11.65
C THR A 51 -3.36 11.12 11.38
N SER A 52 -3.00 9.87 11.11
CA SER A 52 -3.96 8.81 10.87
C SER A 52 -3.69 7.55 11.68
N PHE A 53 -4.72 6.75 11.84
CA PHE A 53 -4.71 5.43 12.44
C PHE A 53 -5.56 4.50 11.60
N SER A 54 -4.95 3.45 11.07
CA SER A 54 -5.66 2.42 10.32
C SER A 54 -5.66 1.11 11.08
N PHE A 55 -6.75 0.38 10.99
CA PHE A 55 -6.94 -0.95 11.57
C PHE A 55 -7.49 -1.88 10.50
N ASP A 56 -6.84 -3.04 10.33
CA ASP A 56 -7.28 -4.11 9.44
C ASP A 56 -7.63 -5.34 10.27
N GLU A 57 -8.85 -5.86 10.08
CA GLU A 57 -9.34 -7.06 10.77
C GLU A 57 -8.47 -8.27 10.46
N SER A 58 -7.95 -8.36 9.24
CA SER A 58 -7.05 -9.42 8.79
C SER A 58 -5.97 -8.85 7.89
N VAL A 59 -4.75 -9.34 8.05
CA VAL A 59 -3.58 -8.89 7.28
C VAL A 59 -3.27 -9.88 6.18
N PHE A 60 -3.24 -9.38 4.94
CA PHE A 60 -2.89 -10.15 3.74
C PHE A 60 -1.72 -9.50 3.03
N PHE A 61 -0.64 -10.23 2.81
CA PHE A 61 0.50 -9.74 2.08
C PHE A 61 0.32 -9.99 0.58
N ALA A 62 0.12 -8.93 -0.19
CA ALA A 62 -0.23 -9.01 -1.62
C ALA A 62 -1.42 -9.95 -1.89
N GLY A 63 -2.44 -9.90 -1.06
CA GLY A 63 -3.62 -10.74 -1.12
C GLY A 63 -3.44 -12.19 -0.64
N ARG A 64 -2.27 -12.56 -0.12
CA ARG A 64 -1.95 -13.91 0.35
C ARG A 64 -2.09 -14.01 1.86
N ASN A 65 -2.74 -15.07 2.32
CA ASN A 65 -2.76 -15.45 3.73
C ASN A 65 -1.60 -16.39 4.03
N PHE A 66 -0.80 -16.07 5.04
CA PHE A 66 0.29 -16.94 5.51
C PHE A 66 -0.16 -17.99 6.53
N GLY A 67 -1.47 -18.18 6.69
CA GLY A 67 -2.03 -19.15 7.66
C GLY A 67 -1.99 -18.65 9.10
N ILE A 68 -1.81 -17.35 9.31
CA ILE A 68 -1.84 -16.66 10.59
C ILE A 68 -3.01 -15.69 10.56
N ASP A 69 -4.00 -15.92 11.42
CA ASP A 69 -5.09 -14.97 11.60
C ASP A 69 -4.62 -13.85 12.52
N GLN A 70 -4.34 -12.68 11.96
CA GLN A 70 -3.83 -11.54 12.71
C GLN A 70 -4.51 -10.25 12.23
N PHE A 71 -4.67 -9.32 13.16
CA PHE A 71 -5.05 -7.95 12.81
C PHE A 71 -3.81 -7.06 12.67
N GLY A 72 -3.96 -6.00 11.89
CA GLY A 72 -2.96 -4.97 11.68
C GLY A 72 -3.40 -3.63 12.28
N PHE A 73 -2.43 -2.82 12.70
CA PHE A 73 -2.64 -1.45 13.14
C PHE A 73 -1.50 -0.57 12.64
N THR A 74 -1.84 0.49 11.92
CA THR A 74 -0.87 1.37 11.26
C THR A 74 -1.10 2.83 11.65
N PRO A 75 -0.38 3.37 12.64
CA PRO A 75 -0.37 4.80 12.92
C PRO A 75 0.57 5.53 11.96
N SER A 76 0.19 6.74 11.56
CA SER A 76 1.07 7.62 10.78
C SER A 76 0.93 9.09 11.17
N ILE A 77 1.98 9.86 10.87
CA ILE A 77 1.98 11.31 10.95
C ILE A 77 2.71 11.87 9.73
N SER A 78 2.07 12.80 9.02
CA SER A 78 2.60 13.39 7.80
C SER A 78 2.62 14.90 7.90
N TYR A 79 3.76 15.50 7.61
CA TYR A 79 3.88 16.93 7.38
C TYR A 79 3.84 17.21 5.90
N MET A 80 3.04 18.19 5.50
CA MET A 80 2.85 18.58 4.11
C MET A 80 3.06 20.08 3.95
N LYS A 81 3.73 20.46 2.84
CA LYS A 81 3.90 21.84 2.41
C LYS A 81 3.25 22.01 1.05
N GLY A 82 2.12 22.72 1.07
CA GLY A 82 1.26 22.82 -0.11
C GLY A 82 0.78 21.46 -0.57
N LYS A 83 0.51 21.35 -1.86
CA LYS A 83 0.12 20.11 -2.51
C LYS A 83 1.30 19.28 -3.04
N SER A 84 2.53 19.75 -2.86
CA SER A 84 3.68 19.19 -3.57
C SER A 84 4.61 18.39 -2.70
N PHE A 85 4.98 18.89 -1.53
CA PHE A 85 6.00 18.26 -0.68
C PHE A 85 5.39 17.62 0.55
N PHE A 86 5.83 16.41 0.88
CA PHE A 86 5.46 15.76 2.13
C PHE A 86 6.61 14.95 2.74
N VAL A 87 6.53 14.77 4.05
CA VAL A 87 7.34 13.85 4.85
C VAL A 87 6.42 13.11 5.79
N SER A 88 6.50 11.79 5.81
CA SER A 88 5.66 10.92 6.64
C SER A 88 6.51 10.02 7.52
N LEU A 89 6.05 9.79 8.73
CA LEU A 89 6.53 8.76 9.65
C LEU A 89 5.36 7.82 9.91
N GLY A 90 5.56 6.53 9.65
CA GLY A 90 4.58 5.48 9.88
C GLY A 90 5.16 4.34 10.69
N ALA A 91 4.31 3.48 11.22
CA ALA A 91 4.70 2.24 11.86
C ALA A 91 3.64 1.17 11.60
N ALA A 92 4.03 -0.10 11.63
CA ALA A 92 3.11 -1.22 11.51
C ALA A 92 3.21 -2.14 12.73
N TYR A 93 2.04 -2.51 13.24
CA TYR A 93 1.85 -3.47 14.32
C TYR A 93 1.01 -4.63 13.81
N PHE A 94 1.45 -5.85 14.09
CA PHE A 94 0.73 -7.08 13.77
C PHE A 94 0.56 -7.92 15.03
N SER A 95 -0.65 -8.39 15.29
CA SER A 95 -1.00 -9.01 16.60
C SER A 95 -0.26 -10.32 16.89
N GLU A 96 0.11 -11.08 15.88
CA GLU A 96 0.69 -12.42 16.02
C GLU A 96 2.17 -12.49 15.62
N LEU A 97 2.81 -11.37 15.26
CA LEU A 97 4.25 -11.33 15.04
C LEU A 97 5.03 -11.16 16.34
N ASP A 98 6.28 -11.56 16.34
CA ASP A 98 7.24 -11.33 17.42
C ASP A 98 8.57 -10.81 16.85
N PRO A 99 8.89 -9.53 17.04
CA PRO A 99 8.12 -8.50 17.76
C PRO A 99 6.85 -8.06 17.02
N GLN A 100 5.81 -7.66 17.76
CA GLN A 100 4.52 -7.22 17.21
C GLN A 100 4.61 -5.91 16.40
N TRP A 101 5.49 -4.98 16.80
CA TRP A 101 5.86 -3.84 15.99
C TRP A 101 6.88 -4.30 14.94
N ASP A 102 6.42 -4.47 13.72
CA ASP A 102 7.20 -5.06 12.64
C ASP A 102 8.20 -4.06 12.06
N PHE A 103 7.75 -2.85 11.77
CA PHE A 103 8.63 -1.81 11.26
C PHE A 103 8.18 -0.39 11.62
N VAL A 104 9.12 0.55 11.46
CA VAL A 104 8.89 1.99 11.37
C VAL A 104 9.41 2.47 10.03
N SER A 105 8.68 3.37 9.38
CA SER A 105 9.09 3.92 8.09
C SER A 105 9.20 5.43 8.14
N LEU A 106 10.12 5.97 7.37
CA LEU A 106 10.28 7.39 7.08
C LEU A 106 10.24 7.58 5.57
N SER A 107 9.24 8.32 5.12
CA SER A 107 9.01 8.58 3.70
C SER A 107 9.10 10.07 3.40
N SER A 108 9.54 10.42 2.20
CA SER A 108 9.51 11.80 1.71
C SER A 108 9.25 11.80 0.21
N GLY A 109 8.39 12.69 -0.24
CA GLY A 109 8.03 12.77 -1.65
C GLY A 109 7.75 14.18 -2.14
N TYR A 110 7.69 14.28 -3.46
CA TYR A 110 7.36 15.51 -4.15
C TYR A 110 6.46 15.22 -5.35
N SER A 111 5.36 15.97 -5.45
CA SER A 111 4.39 15.89 -6.53
C SER A 111 4.52 17.09 -7.49
N PHE A 112 4.62 16.80 -8.77
CA PHE A 112 4.68 17.78 -9.85
C PHE A 112 3.35 17.76 -10.61
N PHE A 113 2.64 18.89 -10.66
CA PHE A 113 1.46 19.02 -11.49
C PHE A 113 1.87 19.24 -12.95
N LEU A 114 1.37 18.39 -13.84
CA LEU A 114 1.74 18.37 -15.25
C LEU A 114 0.78 19.20 -16.12
N ASN A 115 -0.38 19.58 -15.58
CA ASN A 115 -1.35 20.44 -16.26
C ASN A 115 -1.81 21.59 -15.34
N LYS A 116 -2.41 22.61 -15.94
CA LYS A 116 -2.85 23.82 -15.22
C LYS A 116 -4.05 23.56 -14.31
N GLU A 117 -4.85 22.58 -14.64
CA GLU A 117 -6.03 22.14 -13.86
C GLU A 117 -5.64 21.29 -12.66
N GLU A 118 -4.34 21.02 -12.45
CA GLU A 118 -3.80 20.18 -11.37
C GLU A 118 -4.40 18.76 -11.31
N GLN A 119 -4.99 18.29 -12.42
CA GLN A 119 -5.62 16.98 -12.51
C GLN A 119 -4.62 15.86 -12.83
N LEU A 120 -3.48 16.20 -13.42
CA LEU A 120 -2.43 15.26 -13.77
C LEU A 120 -1.19 15.57 -12.98
N SER A 121 -0.73 14.61 -12.16
CA SER A 121 0.46 14.78 -11.33
C SER A 121 1.44 13.63 -11.49
N LEU A 122 2.71 13.94 -11.31
CA LEU A 122 3.81 12.99 -11.22
C LEU A 122 4.41 13.11 -9.82
N THR A 123 4.38 12.04 -9.03
CA THR A 123 4.94 11.99 -7.68
C THR A 123 6.18 11.12 -7.65
N ALA A 124 7.26 11.62 -7.08
CA ALA A 124 8.45 10.84 -6.74
C ALA A 124 8.53 10.68 -5.22
N LEU A 125 8.74 9.46 -4.76
CA LEU A 125 8.76 9.10 -3.34
C LEU A 125 10.02 8.29 -3.03
N TYR A 126 10.63 8.57 -1.89
CA TYR A 126 11.64 7.74 -1.26
C TYR A 126 11.18 7.36 0.15
N SER A 127 11.31 6.08 0.50
CA SER A 127 11.02 5.57 1.84
C SER A 127 12.21 4.78 2.39
N ARG A 128 12.47 4.97 3.68
CA ARG A 128 13.38 4.14 4.47
C ARG A 128 12.57 3.40 5.53
N ILE A 129 12.70 2.07 5.54
CA ILE A 129 12.01 1.17 6.46
C ILE A 129 13.02 0.66 7.47
N PHE A 130 12.67 0.71 8.74
CA PHE A 130 13.45 0.22 9.87
C PHE A 130 12.71 -0.98 10.45
N PHE A 131 13.11 -2.17 10.02
CA PHE A 131 12.52 -3.42 10.49
C PHE A 131 12.93 -3.73 11.91
N SER A 132 12.02 -4.30 12.70
CA SER A 132 12.30 -4.74 14.08
C SER A 132 13.14 -6.01 14.11
N THR A 133 13.06 -6.82 13.03
CA THR A 133 13.90 -8.01 12.85
C THR A 133 14.81 -7.77 11.66
N GLU A 134 16.11 -7.76 11.88
CA GLU A 134 17.08 -7.63 10.79
C GLU A 134 17.25 -8.99 10.08
N THR A 135 16.98 -9.00 8.76
CA THR A 135 17.35 -10.09 7.87
C THR A 135 18.08 -9.50 6.66
N GLU A 136 19.10 -10.20 6.14
CA GLU A 136 19.89 -9.71 5.01
C GLU A 136 19.08 -9.55 3.72
N ASP A 137 17.92 -10.20 3.66
CA ASP A 137 17.07 -10.25 2.47
C ASP A 137 16.03 -9.13 2.39
N LEU A 138 15.72 -8.46 3.50
CA LEU A 138 14.75 -7.38 3.51
C LEU A 138 15.28 -6.12 2.84
N ASN A 139 14.45 -5.48 2.03
CA ASN A 139 14.77 -4.24 1.33
C ASN A 139 14.36 -3.03 2.20
N PRO A 140 15.32 -2.40 2.90
CA PRO A 140 14.99 -1.28 3.77
C PRO A 140 14.78 0.04 3.02
N ASN A 141 15.00 0.09 1.72
CA ASN A 141 14.85 1.29 0.92
C ASN A 141 13.88 1.05 -0.22
N ARG A 142 13.05 2.04 -0.49
CA ARG A 142 12.13 2.07 -1.62
C ARG A 142 12.22 3.42 -2.33
N PHE A 143 12.33 3.39 -3.64
CA PHE A 143 12.11 4.55 -4.50
C PHE A 143 10.96 4.25 -5.44
N SER A 144 10.00 5.15 -5.55
CA SER A 144 8.85 4.97 -6.45
C SER A 144 8.50 6.25 -7.18
N VAL A 145 7.87 6.07 -8.34
CA VAL A 145 7.30 7.15 -9.16
C VAL A 145 5.87 6.77 -9.49
N ALA A 146 4.95 7.71 -9.34
CA ALA A 146 3.55 7.52 -9.66
C ALA A 146 3.03 8.63 -10.57
N LEU A 147 2.23 8.25 -11.56
CA LEU A 147 1.45 9.14 -12.40
C LEU A 147 -0.01 9.03 -11.98
N SER A 148 -0.62 10.13 -11.57
CA SER A 148 -2.01 10.18 -11.11
C SER A 148 -2.82 11.12 -11.98
N LEU A 149 -4.02 10.69 -12.33
CA LEU A 149 -5.03 11.50 -13.01
C LEU A 149 -6.26 11.55 -12.11
N GLN A 150 -6.62 12.73 -11.64
CA GLN A 150 -7.78 12.97 -10.79
C GLN A 150 -8.79 13.85 -11.48
N LYS A 151 -10.05 13.43 -11.47
CA LYS A 151 -11.22 14.20 -11.93
C LYS A 151 -12.32 14.10 -10.88
N ASN A 152 -13.29 15.00 -10.92
CA ASN A 152 -14.33 15.16 -9.90
C ASN A 152 -15.06 13.87 -9.49
N SER A 153 -15.23 12.93 -10.41
CA SER A 153 -15.99 11.70 -10.16
C SER A 153 -15.20 10.41 -10.35
N TRP A 154 -13.94 10.49 -10.76
CA TRP A 154 -13.09 9.32 -10.93
C TRP A 154 -11.61 9.69 -10.97
N GLY A 155 -10.78 8.75 -10.59
CA GLY A 155 -9.33 8.88 -10.69
C GLY A 155 -8.68 7.59 -11.15
N ALA A 156 -7.45 7.73 -11.63
CA ALA A 156 -6.58 6.61 -12.01
C ALA A 156 -5.15 6.92 -11.61
N ARG A 157 -4.44 5.91 -11.12
CA ARG A 157 -3.04 6.01 -10.73
C ARG A 157 -2.27 4.83 -11.30
N MET A 158 -1.05 5.08 -11.73
CA MET A 158 -0.09 4.06 -12.11
C MET A 158 1.23 4.37 -11.42
N SER A 159 1.80 3.40 -10.71
CA SER A 159 3.07 3.56 -10.02
C SER A 159 4.05 2.45 -10.38
N GLY A 160 5.33 2.73 -10.23
CA GLY A 160 6.39 1.75 -10.30
C GLY A 160 7.46 2.08 -9.29
N GLY A 161 8.05 1.08 -8.70
CA GLY A 161 9.06 1.26 -7.66
C GLY A 161 10.15 0.21 -7.69
N TYR A 162 11.23 0.56 -7.03
CA TYR A 162 12.42 -0.25 -6.84
C TYR A 162 12.76 -0.35 -5.36
N LEU A 163 12.80 -1.56 -4.89
CA LEU A 163 13.17 -1.95 -3.53
C LEU A 163 14.64 -2.33 -3.53
N PHE A 164 15.42 -1.86 -2.56
CA PHE A 164 16.86 -2.11 -2.54
C PHE A 164 17.46 -2.06 -1.13
N GLY A 165 18.64 -2.69 -1.00
CA GLY A 165 19.39 -2.78 0.24
C GLY A 165 19.39 -4.18 0.87
N GLY A 166 18.61 -5.11 0.30
CA GLY A 166 18.63 -6.54 0.48
C GLY A 166 18.51 -7.20 -0.89
N SER A 167 17.57 -8.11 -1.08
CA SER A 167 17.26 -8.69 -2.40
C SER A 167 16.44 -7.69 -3.23
N ALA A 168 17.13 -6.98 -4.12
CA ALA A 168 16.53 -5.93 -4.92
C ALA A 168 15.37 -6.45 -5.77
N SER A 169 14.27 -5.69 -5.86
CA SER A 169 13.06 -6.09 -6.58
C SER A 169 12.34 -4.91 -7.20
N PHE A 170 11.65 -5.14 -8.31
CA PHE A 170 10.79 -4.17 -8.96
C PHE A 170 9.31 -4.52 -8.76
N TYR A 171 8.49 -3.47 -8.64
CA TYR A 171 7.03 -3.62 -8.67
C TYR A 171 6.39 -2.55 -9.54
N THR A 172 5.19 -2.84 -10.01
CA THR A 172 4.28 -1.85 -10.59
C THR A 172 2.88 -2.07 -10.04
N ALA A 173 2.15 -0.97 -9.85
CA ALA A 173 0.76 -1.01 -9.46
C ALA A 173 -0.06 -0.06 -10.31
N ALA A 174 -1.32 -0.39 -10.51
CA ALA A 174 -2.29 0.50 -11.13
C ALA A 174 -3.60 0.44 -10.37
N ALA A 175 -4.25 1.57 -10.19
CA ALA A 175 -5.54 1.66 -9.53
C ALA A 175 -6.46 2.61 -10.29
N THR A 176 -7.76 2.39 -10.17
CA THR A 176 -8.80 3.31 -10.63
C THR A 176 -9.94 3.33 -9.63
N HIS A 177 -10.51 4.48 -9.37
CA HIS A 177 -11.63 4.63 -8.45
C HIS A 177 -12.72 5.53 -9.03
N PHE A 178 -13.90 5.44 -8.45
CA PHE A 178 -15.03 6.32 -8.73
C PHE A 178 -15.54 6.92 -7.41
N VAL A 179 -15.90 8.20 -7.44
CA VAL A 179 -16.49 8.89 -6.29
C VAL A 179 -17.99 8.97 -6.51
N ILE A 180 -18.75 8.37 -5.61
CA ILE A 180 -20.21 8.32 -5.61
C ILE A 180 -20.71 9.09 -4.38
N PRO A 181 -21.13 10.34 -4.50
CA PRO A 181 -21.64 11.11 -3.37
C PRO A 181 -22.94 10.48 -2.85
N ILE A 182 -22.97 10.15 -1.56
CA ILE A 182 -24.15 9.60 -0.89
C ILE A 182 -24.94 10.70 -0.21
N LYS A 183 -24.26 11.54 0.59
CA LYS A 183 -24.94 12.58 1.38
C LYS A 183 -23.97 13.69 1.74
N LYS A 184 -24.45 14.93 1.60
CA LYS A 184 -23.76 16.12 2.11
C LYS A 184 -24.65 16.80 3.13
N ILE A 185 -24.12 17.01 4.33
CA ILE A 185 -24.78 17.71 5.44
C ILE A 185 -23.81 18.84 5.82
N LYS A 186 -24.32 19.97 6.23
CA LYS A 186 -23.63 21.23 6.51
C LYS A 186 -22.10 21.18 6.80
N ASN A 187 -21.62 20.24 7.60
CA ASN A 187 -20.19 20.07 7.97
C ASN A 187 -19.71 18.62 7.80
N ALA A 188 -20.48 17.79 7.09
CA ALA A 188 -20.10 16.40 6.85
C ALA A 188 -20.43 16.03 5.41
N GLU A 189 -19.50 15.31 4.79
CA GLU A 189 -19.67 14.72 3.46
C GLU A 189 -19.49 13.20 3.56
N MET A 190 -20.32 12.46 2.83
CA MET A 190 -20.27 11.01 2.80
C MET A 190 -20.23 10.55 1.36
N ASN A 191 -19.17 9.84 1.00
CA ASN A 191 -18.90 9.36 -0.34
C ASN A 191 -18.63 7.84 -0.30
N LEU A 192 -19.06 7.10 -1.30
CA LEU A 192 -18.59 5.75 -1.57
C LEU A 192 -17.57 5.82 -2.70
N ARG A 193 -16.38 5.24 -2.51
CA ARG A 193 -15.28 5.30 -3.48
C ARG A 193 -14.82 3.91 -3.92
N PRO A 194 -15.61 3.13 -4.67
CA PRO A 194 -15.17 1.84 -5.16
C PRO A 194 -13.88 1.97 -5.97
N GLN A 195 -12.90 1.14 -5.65
CA GLN A 195 -11.56 1.15 -6.24
C GLN A 195 -11.19 -0.26 -6.70
N LEU A 196 -10.62 -0.36 -7.88
CA LEU A 196 -9.99 -1.56 -8.41
C LEU A 196 -8.49 -1.30 -8.56
N SER A 197 -7.66 -2.15 -7.97
CA SER A 197 -6.22 -2.09 -8.07
C SER A 197 -5.61 -3.40 -8.53
N VAL A 198 -4.45 -3.31 -9.17
CA VAL A 198 -3.65 -4.45 -9.61
C VAL A 198 -2.20 -4.24 -9.18
N LEU A 199 -1.56 -5.29 -8.69
CA LEU A 199 -0.17 -5.30 -8.29
C LEU A 199 0.60 -6.35 -9.11
N MET A 200 1.68 -5.93 -9.72
CA MET A 200 2.67 -6.79 -10.38
C MET A 200 4.02 -6.60 -9.71
N SER A 201 4.70 -7.67 -9.42
CA SER A 201 6.02 -7.61 -8.78
C SER A 201 6.94 -8.71 -9.31
N GLU A 202 8.22 -8.46 -9.19
CA GLU A 202 9.27 -9.45 -9.38
C GLU A 202 9.25 -10.44 -8.21
N GLN A 203 9.31 -11.73 -8.54
CA GLN A 203 9.26 -12.84 -7.58
C GLN A 203 10.28 -13.88 -7.97
N THR A 204 11.05 -14.38 -7.01
CA THR A 204 11.94 -15.51 -7.22
C THR A 204 11.17 -16.82 -7.07
N VAL A 205 11.07 -17.58 -8.14
CA VAL A 205 10.40 -18.88 -8.19
C VAL A 205 11.46 -19.99 -8.19
N SER A 206 11.35 -20.90 -7.23
CA SER A 206 12.22 -22.09 -7.14
C SER A 206 11.54 -23.26 -7.85
N GLU A 207 12.09 -23.70 -8.96
CA GLU A 207 11.59 -24.84 -9.74
C GLU A 207 12.50 -26.06 -9.51
N GLN A 208 11.92 -27.16 -9.02
CA GLN A 208 12.65 -28.42 -8.87
C GLN A 208 12.69 -29.16 -10.21
N ILE A 209 13.84 -29.22 -10.81
CA ILE A 209 14.07 -30.04 -12.00
C ILE A 209 14.45 -31.44 -11.56
N SER A 210 13.57 -32.39 -11.75
CA SER A 210 13.86 -33.81 -11.53
C SER A 210 14.79 -34.32 -12.62
N GLY A 211 16.08 -34.30 -12.39
CA GLY A 211 17.13 -34.82 -13.28
C GLY A 211 17.52 -36.28 -13.01
N GLY A 212 16.55 -37.22 -12.89
CA GLY A 212 16.83 -38.64 -12.66
C GLY A 212 17.07 -38.96 -11.16
N ILE A 213 17.32 -40.23 -10.88
CA ILE A 213 17.28 -40.89 -9.56
C ILE A 213 18.25 -40.29 -8.52
N LEU A 214 19.19 -39.38 -8.88
CA LEU A 214 20.25 -38.91 -7.99
C LEU A 214 20.52 -37.42 -8.01
N ASN A 215 19.86 -36.57 -8.82
CA ASN A 215 20.10 -35.14 -8.86
C ASN A 215 18.80 -34.34 -8.94
N ASN A 216 18.30 -33.89 -7.80
CA ASN A 216 17.33 -32.81 -7.75
C ASN A 216 18.12 -31.50 -7.78
N THR A 217 18.04 -30.76 -8.86
CA THR A 217 18.60 -29.41 -8.94
C THR A 217 17.45 -28.42 -8.79
N THR A 218 17.54 -27.54 -7.81
CA THR A 218 16.63 -26.39 -7.66
C THR A 218 17.14 -25.28 -8.57
N LEU A 219 16.34 -24.85 -9.52
CA LEU A 219 16.61 -23.69 -10.35
C LEU A 219 15.80 -22.51 -9.81
N GLU A 220 16.47 -21.46 -9.43
CA GLU A 220 15.83 -20.20 -9.06
C GLU A 220 15.72 -19.31 -10.29
N ARG A 221 14.55 -18.73 -10.49
CA ARG A 221 14.28 -17.83 -11.61
C ARG A 221 13.41 -16.67 -11.16
N ASP A 222 13.82 -15.46 -11.47
CA ASP A 222 13.02 -14.27 -11.27
C ASP A 222 11.94 -14.17 -12.34
N VAL A 223 10.71 -13.93 -11.90
CA VAL A 223 9.52 -13.79 -12.76
C VAL A 223 8.80 -12.52 -12.36
N PHE A 224 8.55 -11.63 -13.31
CA PHE A 224 7.70 -10.47 -13.10
C PHE A 224 6.27 -10.82 -13.53
N ASP A 225 5.34 -10.89 -12.58
CA ASP A 225 3.96 -11.33 -12.86
C ASP A 225 2.95 -10.55 -12.01
N LEU A 226 1.66 -10.67 -12.40
CA LEU A 226 0.54 -10.21 -11.59
C LEU A 226 0.50 -11.00 -10.28
N ILE A 227 0.49 -10.30 -9.16
CA ILE A 227 0.49 -10.89 -7.83
C ILE A 227 -0.89 -10.84 -7.21
N ASN A 228 -1.55 -9.68 -7.30
CA ASN A 228 -2.88 -9.49 -6.73
C ASN A 228 -3.72 -8.54 -7.57
N THR A 229 -5.03 -8.78 -7.55
CA THR A 229 -6.05 -7.80 -7.94
C THR A 229 -6.92 -7.57 -6.71
N GLN A 230 -7.16 -6.30 -6.35
CA GLN A 230 -7.98 -5.97 -5.18
C GLN A 230 -9.15 -5.09 -5.60
N LEU A 231 -10.33 -5.40 -5.08
CA LEU A 231 -11.51 -4.55 -5.12
C LEU A 231 -11.75 -4.00 -3.72
N SER A 232 -11.72 -2.69 -3.56
CA SER A 232 -12.00 -1.98 -2.31
C SER A 232 -13.31 -1.20 -2.41
N LEU A 233 -14.08 -1.18 -1.35
CA LEU A 233 -15.38 -0.48 -1.26
C LEU A 233 -15.37 0.46 -0.04
N PRO A 234 -14.53 1.52 -0.05
CA PRO A 234 -14.47 2.46 1.06
C PRO A 234 -15.68 3.38 1.11
N LEU A 235 -16.24 3.54 2.29
CA LEU A 235 -17.17 4.56 2.68
C LEU A 235 -16.42 5.66 3.42
N LEU A 236 -16.28 6.81 2.78
CA LEU A 236 -15.61 7.98 3.31
C LEU A 236 -16.58 8.90 4.02
N ILE A 237 -16.21 9.40 5.18
CA ILE A 237 -17.05 10.33 5.97
C ILE A 237 -16.14 11.44 6.50
N ASP A 238 -16.24 12.62 5.87
CA ASP A 238 -15.45 13.80 6.23
C ASP A 238 -16.28 14.71 7.14
N VAL A 239 -15.74 15.07 8.30
CA VAL A 239 -16.41 15.94 9.29
C VAL A 239 -15.43 16.99 9.81
N GLY A 240 -15.44 18.16 9.21
CA GLY A 240 -14.52 19.25 9.59
C GLY A 240 -13.07 18.89 9.27
N SER A 241 -12.24 18.69 10.30
CA SER A 241 -10.85 18.25 10.18
C SER A 241 -10.67 16.74 10.38
N TRP A 242 -11.74 16.00 10.54
CA TRP A 242 -11.71 14.55 10.72
C TRP A 242 -12.16 13.87 9.46
N ASP A 243 -11.44 12.84 9.06
CA ASP A 243 -11.83 11.86 8.07
C ASP A 243 -12.00 10.48 8.73
N PHE A 244 -12.96 9.74 8.24
CA PHE A 244 -13.23 8.37 8.65
C PHE A 244 -13.44 7.54 7.40
N GLU A 245 -12.79 6.41 7.33
CA GLU A 245 -12.98 5.44 6.27
C GLU A 245 -13.36 4.08 6.85
N LEU A 246 -14.42 3.48 6.32
CA LEU A 246 -14.76 2.08 6.54
C LEU A 246 -14.74 1.38 5.19
N SER A 247 -13.84 0.45 4.99
CA SER A 247 -13.67 -0.26 3.73
C SER A 247 -13.90 -1.75 3.88
N TYR A 248 -14.51 -2.36 2.86
CA TYR A 248 -14.46 -3.80 2.66
C TYR A 248 -13.57 -4.10 1.46
N ASN A 249 -12.52 -4.86 1.68
CA ASN A 249 -11.50 -5.19 0.70
C ASN A 249 -11.63 -6.65 0.28
N ILE A 250 -11.53 -6.93 -1.02
CA ILE A 250 -11.58 -8.28 -1.59
C ILE A 250 -10.32 -8.47 -2.44
N ASN A 251 -9.49 -9.44 -2.08
CA ASN A 251 -8.29 -9.82 -2.81
C ASN A 251 -8.56 -11.02 -3.73
N PHE A 252 -8.03 -10.94 -4.93
CA PHE A 252 -7.97 -12.00 -5.93
C PHE A 252 -6.49 -12.30 -6.21
N PRO A 253 -5.78 -13.02 -5.30
CA PRO A 253 -4.37 -13.29 -5.47
C PRO A 253 -4.17 -14.25 -6.63
N LYS A 254 -3.11 -14.02 -7.41
CA LYS A 254 -2.67 -14.94 -8.46
C LYS A 254 -1.53 -15.81 -7.93
N GLY A 255 -1.70 -17.13 -7.98
CA GLY A 255 -0.66 -18.08 -7.60
C GLY A 255 0.53 -18.04 -8.58
N LEU A 256 1.73 -18.12 -8.04
CA LEU A 256 2.94 -18.38 -8.80
C LEU A 256 2.99 -19.87 -9.22
N PRO A 257 3.82 -20.24 -10.22
CA PRO A 257 3.91 -21.65 -10.66
C PRO A 257 4.22 -22.67 -9.56
N SER A 258 4.86 -22.21 -8.47
CA SER A 258 5.20 -23.03 -7.29
C SER A 258 4.13 -23.02 -6.19
N GLU A 259 3.12 -22.16 -6.29
CA GLU A 259 2.05 -22.04 -5.31
C GLU A 259 0.83 -22.84 -5.74
N SER A 260 0.24 -23.57 -4.81
CA SER A 260 -1.07 -24.18 -5.01
C SER A 260 -2.17 -23.12 -4.99
N ASP A 261 -3.34 -23.45 -5.52
CA ASP A 261 -4.50 -22.56 -5.65
C ASP A 261 -4.71 -21.63 -4.47
N LEU A 262 -4.51 -20.32 -4.70
CA LEU A 262 -4.78 -19.28 -3.73
C LEU A 262 -6.27 -18.94 -3.75
N SER A 263 -6.90 -18.89 -2.59
CA SER A 263 -8.32 -18.53 -2.48
C SER A 263 -8.50 -17.02 -2.43
N THR A 264 -9.58 -16.55 -3.04
CA THR A 264 -10.10 -15.19 -2.82
C THR A 264 -10.38 -15.00 -1.35
N ASN A 265 -9.98 -13.87 -0.80
CA ASN A 265 -10.18 -13.51 0.59
C ASN A 265 -10.68 -12.06 0.71
N GLY A 266 -11.22 -11.70 1.87
CA GLY A 266 -11.71 -10.35 2.12
C GLY A 266 -11.58 -10.00 3.59
N TYR A 267 -11.51 -8.69 3.86
CA TYR A 267 -11.37 -8.16 5.21
C TYR A 267 -11.96 -6.75 5.33
N LEU A 268 -12.24 -6.35 6.56
CA LEU A 268 -12.67 -4.99 6.91
C LEU A 268 -11.48 -4.16 7.35
N SER A 269 -11.44 -2.91 6.88
CA SER A 269 -10.51 -1.88 7.32
C SER A 269 -11.27 -0.71 7.90
N LEU A 270 -10.71 -0.09 8.93
CA LEU A 270 -11.19 1.16 9.52
C LEU A 270 -10.02 2.13 9.60
N SER A 271 -10.19 3.33 9.08
CA SER A 271 -9.21 4.40 9.22
C SER A 271 -9.84 5.65 9.84
N VAL A 272 -9.07 6.37 10.61
CA VAL A 272 -9.42 7.67 11.20
C VAL A 272 -8.25 8.61 11.02
N GLY A 273 -8.50 9.74 10.38
CA GLY A 273 -7.54 10.80 10.16
C GLY A 273 -7.92 12.12 10.81
N TYR A 274 -6.93 12.93 11.09
CA TYR A 274 -7.10 14.29 11.58
C TYR A 274 -6.14 15.24 10.89
N PHE A 275 -6.68 16.27 10.32
CA PHE A 275 -5.98 17.29 9.55
C PHE A 275 -5.90 18.59 10.30
N THR A 276 -4.70 19.19 10.45
CA THR A 276 -4.50 20.47 11.11
C THR A 276 -3.58 21.39 10.32
N GLY A 277 -3.98 22.64 10.11
CA GLY A 277 -3.13 23.70 9.56
C GLY A 277 -2.10 24.18 10.60
N LEU A 278 -0.89 24.52 10.16
CA LEU A 278 0.21 25.04 10.96
C LEU A 278 0.44 26.52 10.70
#